data_fc6bd4891f542dc3db8519980c86e80f
#
_entry.id   fc6bd4891f542dc3db8519980c86e80f
#
_cell.length_a   1.000
_cell.length_b   1.000
_cell.length_c   1.000
_cell.angle_alpha   90.00
_cell.angle_beta   90.00
_cell.angle_gamma   90.00
#
_symmetry.space_group_name_H-M   'P 1'
#
loop_
_entity.id
_entity.type
_entity.pdbx_description
1 polymer ?
#
loop_
_entity_poly.entity_id
_entity_poly.type
_entity_poly.pdbx_seq_one_letter_code
_entity_poly.pdbx_strand_id
1 'polypeptide(L)'
;HPMPWWGTFVECNVRLYSVDDEGNHGVVFRSLEASRLVTALAARWGYRLPYTWASMSVRQRGDHWWWRSERRHPRGGGSMTFQARVGEPVEPTDLEVFLTARWGLHSYAAGRTWWTPNQHSPWPLHAAETLHLDEDLVHRSGFKTQAEAMLRPLFSPGVYTTFGFPRALS
;
A
#
# COMPACT_ATOMS: atom_id res chain seq x y z
N HIS A 1 -20.15 13.30 2.56
CA HIS A 1 -19.30 14.27 1.83
C HIS A 1 -17.84 13.95 2.15
N PRO A 2 -16.97 13.68 1.17
CA PRO A 2 -15.55 13.59 1.44
C PRO A 2 -15.06 14.95 1.92
N MET A 3 -14.41 14.99 3.06
CA MET A 3 -13.78 16.23 3.54
C MET A 3 -12.60 16.55 2.61
N PRO A 4 -12.64 17.67 1.85
CA PRO A 4 -11.73 17.91 0.72
C PRO A 4 -10.25 18.03 1.10
N TRP A 5 -9.93 18.26 2.38
CA TRP A 5 -8.56 18.48 2.85
C TRP A 5 -7.89 17.26 3.48
N TRP A 6 -8.66 16.21 3.84
CA TRP A 6 -8.17 15.05 4.58
C TRP A 6 -8.05 13.80 3.71
N GLY A 7 -8.69 13.80 2.52
CA GLY A 7 -8.91 12.60 1.71
C GLY A 7 -7.86 12.26 0.65
N THR A 8 -6.97 13.19 0.26
CA THR A 8 -6.02 12.93 -0.83
C THR A 8 -4.59 13.07 -0.32
N PHE A 9 -3.86 11.95 -0.33
CA PHE A 9 -2.44 11.90 0.00
C PHE A 9 -1.76 10.77 -0.78
N VAL A 10 -0.45 10.89 -0.95
CA VAL A 10 0.37 9.85 -1.55
C VAL A 10 0.79 8.87 -0.46
N GLU A 11 0.70 7.60 -0.76
CA GLU A 11 1.12 6.50 0.10
C GLU A 11 2.02 5.53 -0.65
N CYS A 12 3.01 4.98 0.04
CA CYS A 12 3.80 3.86 -0.40
C CYS A 12 3.81 2.82 0.71
N ASN A 13 3.59 1.55 0.38
CA ASN A 13 3.54 0.52 1.39
C ASN A 13 4.28 -0.76 0.99
N VAL A 14 4.80 -1.44 2.01
CA VAL A 14 5.27 -2.82 1.93
C VAL A 14 4.31 -3.66 2.75
N ARG A 15 3.67 -4.65 2.12
CA ARG A 15 2.64 -5.48 2.75
C ARG A 15 2.86 -6.95 2.54
N LEU A 16 2.37 -7.74 3.47
CA LEU A 16 2.23 -9.19 3.38
C LEU A 16 0.75 -9.56 3.26
N TYR A 17 0.51 -10.76 2.82
CA TYR A 17 -0.83 -11.35 2.77
C TYR A 17 -1.00 -12.29 3.95
N SER A 18 -2.17 -12.25 4.56
CA SER A 18 -2.46 -12.97 5.80
C SER A 18 -3.85 -13.61 5.77
N VAL A 19 -4.01 -14.65 6.57
CA VAL A 19 -5.29 -15.28 6.88
C VAL A 19 -5.31 -15.50 8.39
N ASP A 20 -6.43 -15.25 9.02
CA ASP A 20 -6.65 -15.57 10.45
C ASP A 20 -7.38 -16.90 10.63
N ASP A 21 -7.53 -17.32 11.89
CA ASP A 21 -8.19 -18.58 12.24
C ASP A 21 -9.69 -18.59 11.91
N GLU A 22 -10.30 -17.42 11.69
CA GLU A 22 -11.68 -17.28 11.22
C GLU A 22 -11.79 -17.34 9.67
N GLY A 23 -10.65 -17.47 8.97
CA GLY A 23 -10.59 -17.51 7.50
C GLY A 23 -10.66 -16.14 6.82
N ASN A 24 -10.47 -15.04 7.54
CA ASN A 24 -10.44 -13.72 6.93
C ASN A 24 -9.12 -13.51 6.18
N HIS A 25 -9.21 -13.30 4.87
CA HIS A 25 -8.08 -13.03 4.00
C HIS A 25 -7.80 -11.53 3.92
N GLY A 26 -6.68 -11.10 4.49
CA GLY A 26 -6.31 -9.70 4.58
C GLY A 26 -4.87 -9.41 4.19
N VAL A 27 -4.45 -8.20 4.52
CA VAL A 27 -3.06 -7.76 4.40
C VAL A 27 -2.52 -7.32 5.76
N VAL A 28 -1.21 -7.44 5.94
CA VAL A 28 -0.45 -6.88 7.04
C VAL A 28 0.54 -5.89 6.48
N PHE A 29 0.46 -4.65 6.90
CA PHE A 29 1.44 -3.64 6.50
C PHE A 29 2.72 -3.77 7.33
N ARG A 30 3.84 -3.89 6.65
CA ARG A 30 5.18 -3.86 7.26
C ARG A 30 5.75 -2.45 7.27
N SER A 31 5.34 -1.65 6.30
CA SER A 31 5.72 -0.25 6.17
C SER A 31 4.60 0.51 5.46
N LEU A 32 4.31 1.70 5.92
CA LEU A 32 3.32 2.61 5.37
C LEU A 32 3.89 4.03 5.39
N GLU A 33 4.44 4.47 4.28
CA GLU A 33 4.87 5.85 4.09
C GLU A 33 3.70 6.69 3.62
N ALA A 34 3.45 7.81 4.30
CA ALA A 34 2.40 8.75 3.92
C ALA A 34 2.94 10.18 3.81
N SER A 35 2.47 10.90 2.80
CA SER A 35 2.90 12.29 2.55
C SER A 35 2.34 13.29 3.55
N ARG A 36 1.32 12.92 4.33
CA ARG A 36 0.68 13.80 5.33
C ARG A 36 0.84 13.27 6.75
N LEU A 37 1.54 14.04 7.59
CA LEU A 37 1.80 13.70 8.99
C LEU A 37 0.50 13.51 9.80
N VAL A 38 -0.48 14.38 9.64
CA VAL A 38 -1.74 14.32 10.40
C VAL A 38 -2.53 13.07 10.05
N THR A 39 -2.60 12.70 8.77
CA THR A 39 -3.25 11.47 8.32
C THR A 39 -2.51 10.24 8.86
N ALA A 40 -1.18 10.25 8.80
CA ALA A 40 -0.34 9.20 9.35
C ALA A 40 -0.58 9.00 10.87
N LEU A 41 -0.66 10.09 11.62
CA LEU A 41 -0.94 10.05 13.06
C LEU A 41 -2.36 9.54 13.36
N ALA A 42 -3.39 10.08 12.70
CA ALA A 42 -4.77 9.66 12.89
C ALA A 42 -4.97 8.16 12.59
N ALA A 43 -4.39 7.68 11.49
CA ALA A 43 -4.46 6.27 11.12
C ALA A 43 -3.62 5.37 12.05
N ARG A 44 -2.47 5.85 12.54
CA ARG A 44 -1.65 5.14 13.52
C ARG A 44 -2.41 4.92 14.84
N TRP A 45 -3.14 5.92 15.31
CA TRP A 45 -3.92 5.82 16.55
C TRP A 45 -5.26 5.09 16.35
N GLY A 46 -5.97 5.36 15.23
CA GLY A 46 -7.28 4.78 14.94
C GLY A 46 -7.20 3.32 14.50
N TYR A 47 -6.33 3.00 13.54
CA TYR A 47 -6.22 1.67 12.92
C TYR A 47 -4.98 0.88 13.35
N ARG A 48 -4.14 1.43 14.23
CA ARG A 48 -2.92 0.78 14.76
C ARG A 48 -1.93 0.34 13.69
N LEU A 49 -1.80 1.14 12.64
CA LEU A 49 -0.95 0.87 11.50
C LEU A 49 0.45 1.50 11.64
N PRO A 50 1.51 0.91 11.07
CA PRO A 50 2.89 1.38 11.20
C PRO A 50 3.20 2.57 10.27
N TYR A 51 2.36 3.61 10.31
CA TYR A 51 2.55 4.78 9.47
C TYR A 51 3.83 5.55 9.80
N THR A 52 4.51 5.94 8.75
CA THR A 52 5.73 6.76 8.76
C THR A 52 5.51 7.99 7.89
N TRP A 53 5.91 9.15 8.37
CA TRP A 53 5.87 10.35 7.56
C TRP A 53 7.02 10.36 6.55
N ALA A 54 6.68 10.62 5.28
CA ALA A 54 7.63 10.69 4.18
C ALA A 54 7.39 11.93 3.30
N SER A 55 8.47 12.43 2.70
CA SER A 55 8.38 13.39 1.61
C SER A 55 8.08 12.62 0.34
N MET A 56 6.92 12.88 -0.28
CA MET A 56 6.48 12.10 -1.42
C MET A 56 6.01 12.99 -2.56
N SER A 57 6.21 12.53 -3.76
CA SER A 57 5.67 13.16 -4.97
C SER A 57 5.26 12.13 -6.01
N VAL A 58 4.22 12.47 -6.75
CA VAL A 58 3.79 11.74 -7.96
C VAL A 58 3.70 12.75 -9.09
N ARG A 59 4.23 12.39 -10.24
CA ARG A 59 4.16 13.17 -11.47
C ARG A 59 3.71 12.27 -12.60
N GLN A 60 2.95 12.84 -13.54
CA GLN A 60 2.51 12.17 -14.75
C GLN A 60 2.76 13.07 -15.97
N ARG A 61 3.19 12.47 -17.05
CA ARG A 61 3.24 13.09 -18.36
C ARG A 61 2.90 12.06 -19.44
N GLY A 62 1.69 12.15 -20.01
CA GLY A 62 1.16 11.12 -20.90
C GLY A 62 1.01 9.79 -20.16
N ASP A 63 1.59 8.75 -20.71
CA ASP A 63 1.63 7.40 -20.15
C ASP A 63 2.78 7.16 -19.15
N HIS A 64 3.67 8.14 -18.99
CA HIS A 64 4.81 8.06 -18.08
C HIS A 64 4.44 8.59 -16.70
N TRP A 65 4.82 7.82 -15.67
CA TRP A 65 4.60 8.11 -14.27
C TRP A 65 5.90 8.07 -13.48
N TRP A 66 6.03 8.97 -12.51
CA TRP A 66 7.17 9.06 -11.58
C TRP A 66 6.65 9.13 -10.16
N TRP A 67 7.13 8.22 -9.31
CA TRP A 67 6.86 8.23 -7.88
C TRP A 67 8.18 8.39 -7.14
N ARG A 68 8.16 9.20 -6.10
CA ARG A 68 9.26 9.35 -5.16
C ARG A 68 8.73 9.35 -3.75
N SER A 69 9.42 8.63 -2.85
CA SER A 69 9.19 8.62 -1.41
C SER A 69 10.53 8.69 -0.70
N GLU A 70 10.61 9.51 0.36
CA GLU A 70 11.78 9.64 1.21
C GLU A 70 11.30 9.77 2.66
N ARG A 71 11.59 8.77 3.48
CA ARG A 71 11.15 8.69 4.87
C ARG A 71 11.81 9.78 5.70
N ARG A 72 11.05 10.50 6.49
CA ARG A 72 11.51 11.58 7.35
C ARG A 72 11.50 11.23 8.83
N HIS A 73 10.44 10.59 9.31
CA HIS A 73 10.25 10.33 10.73
C HIS A 73 9.35 9.10 10.95
N PRO A 74 9.51 8.30 12.02
CA PRO A 74 10.38 8.51 13.21
C PRO A 74 11.86 8.12 13.03
N ARG A 75 12.18 7.35 11.98
CA ARG A 75 13.57 6.94 11.70
C ARG A 75 13.88 7.35 10.27
N GLY A 76 14.81 8.26 10.10
CA GLY A 76 15.35 8.63 8.79
C GLY A 76 15.89 7.41 8.05
N GLY A 77 16.00 7.52 6.73
CA GLY A 77 16.39 6.43 5.84
C GLY A 77 15.19 5.57 5.43
N GLY A 78 15.23 5.16 4.20
CA GLY A 78 14.16 4.51 3.47
C GLY A 78 13.66 5.41 2.36
N SER A 79 13.93 5.00 1.13
CA SER A 79 13.57 5.75 -0.07
C SER A 79 13.05 4.83 -1.16
N MET A 80 12.29 5.41 -2.07
CA MET A 80 11.87 4.77 -3.29
C MET A 80 11.79 5.82 -4.40
N THR A 81 12.39 5.49 -5.53
CA THR A 81 12.16 6.17 -6.81
C THR A 81 11.71 5.13 -7.80
N PHE A 82 10.52 5.32 -8.33
CA PHE A 82 9.92 4.41 -9.29
C PHE A 82 9.45 5.18 -10.52
N GLN A 83 9.74 4.64 -11.69
CA GLN A 83 9.27 5.17 -12.97
C GLN A 83 8.66 4.04 -13.78
N ALA A 84 7.49 4.27 -14.33
CA ALA A 84 6.80 3.31 -15.15
C ALA A 84 6.10 3.97 -16.35
N ARG A 85 5.97 3.18 -17.39
CA ARG A 85 5.05 3.46 -18.49
C ARG A 85 3.80 2.62 -18.32
N VAL A 86 2.64 3.28 -18.36
CA VAL A 86 1.33 2.64 -18.25
C VAL A 86 0.83 2.31 -19.66
N GLY A 87 0.41 1.08 -19.86
CA GLY A 87 -0.11 0.56 -21.12
C GLY A 87 -1.61 0.31 -21.08
N GLU A 88 -2.04 -0.61 -21.95
CA GLU A 88 -3.44 -0.96 -22.14
C GLU A 88 -4.03 -1.71 -20.93
N PRO A 89 -5.38 -1.69 -20.78
CA PRO A 89 -6.08 -2.52 -19.82
C PRO A 89 -5.73 -4.01 -20.01
N VAL A 90 -5.66 -4.75 -18.91
CA VAL A 90 -5.37 -6.18 -18.92
C VAL A 90 -6.35 -6.95 -18.05
N GLU A 91 -6.67 -8.17 -18.50
CA GLU A 91 -7.35 -9.14 -17.64
C GLU A 91 -6.38 -9.67 -16.60
N PRO A 92 -6.76 -9.66 -15.32
CA PRO A 92 -5.90 -10.14 -14.25
C PRO A 92 -5.78 -11.68 -14.28
N THR A 93 -4.59 -12.16 -13.99
CA THR A 93 -4.34 -13.57 -13.66
C THR A 93 -4.87 -13.89 -12.26
N ASP A 94 -5.02 -15.18 -11.92
CA ASP A 94 -5.44 -15.61 -10.57
C ASP A 94 -4.55 -15.05 -9.47
N LEU A 95 -3.24 -14.97 -9.71
CA LEU A 95 -2.30 -14.36 -8.76
C LEU A 95 -2.55 -12.86 -8.60
N GLU A 96 -2.81 -12.14 -9.67
CA GLU A 96 -3.08 -10.70 -9.62
C GLU A 96 -4.43 -10.40 -8.94
N VAL A 97 -5.44 -11.25 -9.16
CA VAL A 97 -6.68 -11.22 -8.37
C VAL A 97 -6.38 -11.47 -6.90
N PHE A 98 -5.58 -12.50 -6.58
CA PHE A 98 -5.15 -12.76 -5.21
C PHE A 98 -4.45 -11.55 -4.57
N LEU A 99 -3.62 -10.83 -5.31
CA LEU A 99 -2.88 -9.66 -4.81
C LEU A 99 -3.76 -8.42 -4.62
N THR A 100 -4.87 -8.29 -5.32
CA THR A 100 -5.73 -7.09 -5.31
C THR A 100 -7.05 -7.27 -4.58
N ALA A 101 -7.62 -8.48 -4.57
CA ALA A 101 -8.88 -8.78 -3.90
C ALA A 101 -8.66 -9.12 -2.42
N ARG A 102 -8.44 -8.08 -1.58
CA ARG A 102 -8.29 -8.24 -0.13
C ARG A 102 -9.29 -7.37 0.60
N TRP A 103 -10.07 -8.01 1.46
CA TRP A 103 -11.26 -7.45 2.09
C TRP A 103 -11.04 -6.98 3.51
N GLY A 104 -9.80 -6.77 3.87
CA GLY A 104 -9.45 -6.21 5.14
C GLY A 104 -7.95 -6.24 5.43
N LEU A 105 -7.61 -5.77 6.59
CA LEU A 105 -6.24 -5.74 7.07
C LEU A 105 -6.16 -6.24 8.51
N HIS A 106 -5.05 -6.92 8.80
CA HIS A 106 -4.68 -7.28 10.14
C HIS A 106 -3.64 -6.31 10.69
N SER A 107 -3.80 -5.94 11.94
CA SER A 107 -2.80 -5.17 12.68
C SER A 107 -2.60 -5.76 14.06
N TYR A 108 -1.43 -5.53 14.68
CA TYR A 108 -1.12 -6.01 16.02
C TYR A 108 -0.84 -4.82 16.93
N ALA A 109 -1.59 -4.73 18.03
CA ALA A 109 -1.41 -3.69 19.02
C ALA A 109 -1.99 -4.11 20.38
N ALA A 110 -1.38 -3.64 21.46
CA ALA A 110 -1.79 -3.93 22.83
C ALA A 110 -1.92 -5.45 23.12
N GLY A 111 -0.99 -6.25 22.59
CA GLY A 111 -0.96 -7.70 22.80
C GLY A 111 -2.04 -8.49 22.04
N ARG A 112 -2.73 -7.88 21.08
CA ARG A 112 -3.83 -8.51 20.33
C ARG A 112 -3.71 -8.26 18.84
N THR A 113 -4.26 -9.19 18.07
CA THR A 113 -4.50 -9.02 16.63
C THR A 113 -5.84 -8.33 16.43
N TRP A 114 -5.88 -7.40 15.50
CA TRP A 114 -7.07 -6.65 15.12
C TRP A 114 -7.36 -6.88 13.65
N TRP A 115 -8.64 -7.05 13.34
CA TRP A 115 -9.17 -7.11 11.98
C TRP A 115 -9.93 -5.84 11.66
N THR A 116 -9.59 -5.21 10.55
CA THR A 116 -10.32 -4.07 9.99
C THR A 116 -10.83 -4.47 8.61
N PRO A 117 -12.14 -4.70 8.44
CA PRO A 117 -12.70 -5.02 7.13
C PRO A 117 -12.64 -3.81 6.20
N ASN A 118 -12.48 -4.07 4.91
CA ASN A 118 -12.66 -3.09 3.86
C ASN A 118 -13.53 -3.64 2.73
N GLN A 119 -14.05 -2.75 1.90
CA GLN A 119 -14.83 -3.10 0.72
C GLN A 119 -14.48 -2.16 -0.42
N HIS A 120 -14.25 -2.72 -1.60
CA HIS A 120 -14.00 -2.01 -2.84
C HIS A 120 -14.43 -2.86 -4.05
N SER A 121 -14.61 -2.22 -5.20
CA SER A 121 -14.78 -2.94 -6.47
C SER A 121 -13.49 -3.65 -6.88
N PRO A 122 -13.54 -4.66 -7.77
CA PRO A 122 -12.33 -5.15 -8.42
C PRO A 122 -11.52 -4.00 -9.02
N TRP A 123 -10.21 -4.09 -8.89
CA TRP A 123 -9.33 -3.04 -9.41
C TRP A 123 -9.27 -3.10 -10.94
N PRO A 124 -9.55 -2.00 -11.66
CA PRO A 124 -9.23 -1.93 -13.08
C PRO A 124 -7.71 -1.93 -13.23
N LEU A 125 -7.19 -2.91 -13.94
CA LEU A 125 -5.75 -3.11 -14.07
C LEU A 125 -5.28 -2.81 -15.49
N HIS A 126 -4.12 -2.16 -15.56
CA HIS A 126 -3.40 -1.89 -16.79
C HIS A 126 -2.02 -2.52 -16.73
N ALA A 127 -1.51 -2.93 -17.89
CA ALA A 127 -0.12 -3.29 -18.02
C ALA A 127 0.76 -2.10 -17.63
N ALA A 128 1.90 -2.38 -17.01
CA ALA A 128 2.91 -1.37 -16.76
C ALA A 128 4.30 -1.94 -17.06
N GLU A 129 5.19 -1.07 -17.51
CA GLU A 129 6.60 -1.37 -17.73
C GLU A 129 7.44 -0.61 -16.72
N THR A 130 8.28 -1.29 -15.98
CA THR A 130 9.25 -0.64 -15.10
C THR A 130 10.35 -0.01 -15.94
N LEU A 131 10.47 1.31 -15.90
CA LEU A 131 11.55 2.05 -16.54
C LEU A 131 12.73 2.26 -15.59
N HIS A 132 12.43 2.45 -14.30
CA HIS A 132 13.42 2.61 -13.25
C HIS A 132 12.81 2.24 -11.91
N LEU A 133 13.56 1.50 -11.09
CA LEU A 133 13.23 1.22 -9.69
C LEU A 133 14.51 1.26 -8.87
N ASP A 134 14.57 2.18 -7.92
CA ASP A 134 15.58 2.25 -6.85
C ASP A 134 14.84 2.38 -5.52
N GLU A 135 14.98 1.36 -4.66
CA GLU A 135 14.26 1.31 -3.39
C GLU A 135 15.03 0.53 -2.33
N ASP A 136 14.89 0.91 -1.09
CA ASP A 136 15.38 0.16 0.06
C ASP A 136 14.29 -0.15 1.11
N LEU A 137 13.04 0.19 0.81
CA LEU A 137 11.90 0.05 1.72
C LEU A 137 11.60 -1.42 2.04
N VAL A 138 11.74 -2.30 1.06
CA VAL A 138 11.50 -3.74 1.24
C VAL A 138 12.56 -4.34 2.16
N HIS A 139 13.84 -4.02 1.93
CA HIS A 139 14.94 -4.46 2.81
C HIS A 139 14.75 -3.93 4.24
N ARG A 140 14.41 -2.65 4.40
CA ARG A 140 14.17 -2.03 5.71
C ARG A 140 12.92 -2.56 6.41
N SER A 141 12.01 -3.17 5.67
CA SER A 141 10.85 -3.87 6.22
C SER A 141 11.18 -5.28 6.74
N GLY A 142 12.45 -5.70 6.61
CA GLY A 142 12.97 -6.98 7.10
C GLY A 142 12.97 -8.10 6.07
N PHE A 143 12.82 -7.79 4.78
CA PHE A 143 12.81 -8.77 3.71
C PHE A 143 14.07 -8.70 2.83
N LYS A 144 14.48 -9.86 2.33
CA LYS A 144 15.48 -9.95 1.28
C LYS A 144 14.73 -10.11 -0.04
N THR A 145 14.94 -9.20 -0.97
CA THR A 145 14.43 -9.32 -2.33
C THR A 145 15.42 -10.06 -3.20
N GLN A 146 14.89 -10.93 -4.05
CA GLN A 146 15.62 -11.49 -5.21
C GLN A 146 15.08 -10.76 -6.43
N ALA A 147 15.94 -10.07 -7.17
CA ALA A 147 15.54 -9.29 -8.35
C ALA A 147 14.81 -10.15 -9.39
N GLU A 148 15.16 -11.45 -9.45
CA GLU A 148 14.57 -12.44 -10.35
C GLU A 148 13.13 -12.85 -9.99
N ALA A 149 12.67 -12.52 -8.77
CA ALA A 149 11.32 -12.83 -8.28
C ALA A 149 10.31 -11.69 -8.50
N MET A 150 10.70 -10.62 -9.16
CA MET A 150 9.79 -9.49 -9.42
C MET A 150 8.73 -9.92 -10.45
N LEU A 151 7.47 -9.81 -10.04
CA LEU A 151 6.32 -9.93 -10.93
C LEU A 151 6.24 -8.69 -11.85
N ARG A 152 5.52 -8.82 -12.97
CA ARG A 152 5.23 -7.65 -13.80
C ARG A 152 4.51 -6.59 -12.97
N PRO A 153 4.88 -5.33 -13.09
CA PRO A 153 4.14 -4.27 -12.45
C PRO A 153 2.77 -4.09 -13.10
N LEU A 154 1.82 -3.65 -12.31
CA LEU A 154 0.49 -3.30 -12.77
C LEU A 154 0.15 -1.88 -12.31
N PHE A 155 -0.61 -1.19 -13.10
CA PHE A 155 -1.17 0.12 -12.74
C PHE A 155 -2.68 0.01 -12.57
N SER A 156 -3.22 0.71 -11.58
CA SER A 156 -4.66 0.94 -11.46
C SER A 156 -4.92 2.44 -11.27
N PRO A 157 -5.89 3.01 -11.98
CA PRO A 157 -6.32 4.39 -11.72
C PRO A 157 -6.98 4.55 -10.35
N GLY A 158 -7.22 3.45 -9.65
CA GLY A 158 -7.78 3.43 -8.31
C GLY A 158 -9.21 2.96 -8.23
N VAL A 159 -9.65 2.69 -7.01
CA VAL A 159 -11.02 2.31 -6.66
C VAL A 159 -11.45 3.06 -5.41
N TYR A 160 -12.76 3.23 -5.27
CA TYR A 160 -13.30 3.73 -4.01
C TYR A 160 -13.31 2.61 -2.97
N THR A 161 -12.70 2.85 -1.81
CA THR A 161 -12.61 1.88 -0.73
C THR A 161 -13.27 2.43 0.53
N THR A 162 -14.12 1.63 1.17
CA THR A 162 -14.68 1.91 2.49
C THR A 162 -14.06 1.00 3.54
N PHE A 163 -13.88 1.51 4.74
CA PHE A 163 -13.32 0.75 5.87
C PHE A 163 -14.36 0.65 6.98
N GLY A 164 -14.48 -0.54 7.55
CA GLY A 164 -15.24 -0.76 8.77
C GLY A 164 -14.44 -0.44 10.03
N PHE A 165 -15.07 -0.65 11.19
CA PHE A 165 -14.38 -0.46 12.46
C PHE A 165 -13.46 -1.65 12.79
N PRO A 166 -12.27 -1.40 13.39
CA PRO A 166 -11.41 -2.46 13.88
C PRO A 166 -12.10 -3.28 14.97
N ARG A 167 -11.99 -4.62 14.90
CA ARG A 167 -12.39 -5.54 15.96
C ARG A 167 -11.20 -6.38 16.42
N ALA A 168 -11.12 -6.67 17.71
CA ALA A 168 -10.11 -7.59 18.21
C ALA A 168 -10.48 -9.01 17.76
N LEU A 169 -9.47 -9.78 17.39
CA LEU A 169 -9.59 -11.22 17.19
C LEU A 169 -9.35 -11.94 18.53
N SER A 170 -10.02 -13.04 18.70
CA SER A 170 -9.92 -13.90 19.90
C SER A 170 -8.57 -14.60 19.98
#